data_6bf457b33658f26e0846545ad0aee441
#
_entry.id   6bf457b33658f26e0846545ad0aee441
#
_cell.length_a   1.000
_cell.length_b   1.000
_cell.length_c   1.000
_cell.angle_alpha   90.00
_cell.angle_beta   90.00
_cell.angle_gamma   90.00
#
_symmetry.space_group_name_H-M   'P 1'
#
loop_
_entity.id
_entity.type
_entity.pdbx_description
1 polymer ?
#
loop_
_entity_poly.entity_id
_entity_poly.type
_entity_poly.pdbx_seq_one_letter_code
_entity_poly.pdbx_strand_id
1 'polypeptide(L)'
;MCIRDSEMTNGFDDQGRNFDKDGNMNNWWTEEDAAAFKAKTDILVKQFDAIEVLPAKDGQPAIMANGSLSLGENIADQGGLRVSHTAFRNSLNGTEPAPIDGFTADQRFYLAYATLWAQNIRDEEIARLTKLDVHSLGKWRVNATLRNLQDFYDAFSMTDGEMFMPEEERVVIW
;
A
#
# COMPACT_ATOMS: atom_id res chain seq x y z
N MET A 1 0.60 15.10 -0.86
CA MET A 1 0.58 14.71 0.55
C MET A 1 0.93 13.25 0.69
N CYS A 2 0.16 12.31 0.16
CA CYS A 2 0.44 10.86 0.30
C CYS A 2 1.86 10.42 -0.12
N ILE A 3 2.42 10.91 -1.23
CA ILE A 3 3.79 10.55 -1.66
C ILE A 3 4.82 10.99 -0.62
N ARG A 4 4.76 12.23 -0.13
CA ARG A 4 5.67 12.70 0.92
C ARG A 4 5.56 11.85 2.19
N ASP A 5 4.34 11.49 2.57
CA ASP A 5 4.07 10.73 3.79
C ASP A 5 4.51 9.26 3.61
N SER A 6 4.46 8.73 2.38
CA SER A 6 5.07 7.44 2.01
C SER A 6 6.60 7.49 2.18
N GLU A 7 7.28 8.50 1.64
CA GLU A 7 8.73 8.68 1.80
C GLU A 7 9.15 8.79 3.29
N MET A 8 8.35 9.44 4.12
CA MET A 8 8.62 9.48 5.56
C MET A 8 8.45 8.11 6.22
N THR A 9 7.50 7.31 5.76
CA THR A 9 7.24 5.97 6.29
C THR A 9 8.34 4.98 5.92
N ASN A 10 9.09 5.22 4.81
CA ASN A 10 10.26 4.41 4.45
C ASN A 10 11.36 4.39 5.54
N GLY A 11 11.40 5.37 6.43
CA GLY A 11 12.26 5.32 7.60
C GLY A 11 11.92 4.20 8.60
N PHE A 12 10.73 3.58 8.45
CA PHE A 12 10.18 2.57 9.35
C PHE A 12 9.73 1.30 8.59
N ASP A 13 10.17 1.13 7.36
CA ASP A 13 9.95 -0.10 6.58
C ASP A 13 10.95 -1.21 6.98
N ASP A 14 11.00 -2.28 6.19
CA ASP A 14 11.87 -3.43 6.47
C ASP A 14 13.38 -3.11 6.35
N GLN A 15 13.75 -2.06 5.61
CA GLN A 15 15.12 -1.59 5.45
C GLN A 15 15.42 -0.39 6.36
N GLY A 16 14.55 0.64 6.34
CA GLY A 16 14.74 1.88 7.10
C GLY A 16 14.81 1.65 8.62
N ARG A 17 14.06 0.67 9.14
CA ARG A 17 14.12 0.28 10.56
C ARG A 17 15.50 -0.16 11.05
N ASN A 18 16.42 -0.48 10.16
CA ASN A 18 17.79 -0.87 10.52
C ASN A 18 18.70 0.33 10.81
N PHE A 19 18.22 1.55 10.64
CA PHE A 19 18.97 2.77 10.91
C PHE A 19 18.42 3.47 12.13
N ASP A 20 19.33 3.93 12.99
CA ASP A 20 18.98 4.72 14.16
C ASP A 20 18.71 6.20 13.82
N LYS A 21 18.33 7.00 14.83
CA LYS A 21 18.02 8.42 14.67
C LYS A 21 19.19 9.27 14.15
N ASP A 22 20.40 8.76 14.18
CA ASP A 22 21.61 9.44 13.73
C ASP A 22 22.03 8.94 12.32
N GLY A 23 21.25 8.02 11.73
CA GLY A 23 21.48 7.44 10.43
C GLY A 23 22.53 6.31 10.39
N ASN A 24 22.94 5.81 11.55
CA ASN A 24 23.85 4.67 11.61
C ASN A 24 23.09 3.36 11.45
N MET A 25 23.67 2.40 10.73
CA MET A 25 23.15 1.05 10.68
C MET A 25 23.30 0.39 12.06
N ASN A 26 22.23 0.44 12.82
CA ASN A 26 22.18 -0.02 14.20
C ASN A 26 20.79 -0.57 14.51
N ASN A 27 20.72 -1.86 14.85
CA ASN A 27 19.46 -2.48 15.26
C ASN A 27 19.07 -1.97 16.66
N TRP A 28 18.12 -1.04 16.69
CA TRP A 28 17.61 -0.42 17.91
C TRP A 28 16.26 -0.99 18.38
N TRP A 29 15.71 -1.92 17.59
CA TRP A 29 14.45 -2.59 17.91
C TRP A 29 14.65 -3.69 18.93
N THR A 30 13.65 -3.92 19.78
CA THR A 30 13.64 -5.10 20.64
C THR A 30 13.38 -6.35 19.77
N GLU A 31 13.75 -7.52 20.30
CA GLU A 31 13.45 -8.79 19.61
C GLU A 31 11.93 -9.01 19.46
N GLU A 32 11.14 -8.58 20.46
CA GLU A 32 9.69 -8.67 20.45
C GLU A 32 9.08 -7.78 19.35
N ASP A 33 9.49 -6.53 19.27
CA ASP A 33 9.02 -5.60 18.23
C ASP A 33 9.39 -6.10 16.83
N ALA A 34 10.63 -6.59 16.66
CA ALA A 34 11.11 -7.13 15.40
C ALA A 34 10.31 -8.37 14.97
N ALA A 35 9.96 -9.25 15.92
CA ALA A 35 9.15 -10.44 15.65
C ALA A 35 7.70 -10.07 15.31
N ALA A 36 7.09 -9.12 16.02
CA ALA A 36 5.75 -8.62 15.75
C ALA A 36 5.66 -7.96 14.37
N PHE A 37 6.63 -7.12 14.04
CA PHE A 37 6.74 -6.50 12.71
C PHE A 37 6.87 -7.55 11.61
N LYS A 38 7.78 -8.53 11.80
CA LYS A 38 7.96 -9.62 10.83
C LYS A 38 6.68 -10.43 10.61
N ALA A 39 5.95 -10.75 11.65
CA ALA A 39 4.69 -11.49 11.53
C ALA A 39 3.67 -10.76 10.64
N LYS A 40 3.57 -9.44 10.76
CA LYS A 40 2.71 -8.60 9.91
C LYS A 40 3.24 -8.51 8.48
N THR A 41 4.54 -8.27 8.31
CA THR A 41 5.14 -8.13 6.98
C THR A 41 5.09 -9.42 6.18
N ASP A 42 5.19 -10.59 6.82
CA ASP A 42 5.01 -11.89 6.15
C ASP A 42 3.59 -12.06 5.57
N ILE A 43 2.56 -11.50 6.21
CA ILE A 43 1.20 -11.47 5.65
C ILE A 43 1.16 -10.57 4.43
N LEU A 44 1.71 -9.37 4.53
CA LEU A 44 1.74 -8.41 3.41
C LEU A 44 2.49 -8.98 2.19
N VAL A 45 3.65 -9.61 2.41
CA VAL A 45 4.39 -10.29 1.33
C VAL A 45 3.51 -11.33 0.64
N LYS A 46 2.82 -12.19 1.39
CA LYS A 46 1.94 -13.23 0.81
C LYS A 46 0.77 -12.62 0.02
N GLN A 47 0.21 -11.52 0.48
CA GLN A 47 -0.86 -10.83 -0.24
C GLN A 47 -0.38 -10.34 -1.62
N PHE A 48 0.84 -9.79 -1.69
CA PHE A 48 1.40 -9.32 -2.96
C PHE A 48 1.89 -10.48 -3.83
N ASP A 49 2.54 -11.51 -3.27
CA ASP A 49 2.99 -12.69 -4.02
C ASP A 49 1.82 -13.43 -4.72
N ALA A 50 0.60 -13.31 -4.21
CA ALA A 50 -0.59 -13.90 -4.80
C ALA A 50 -1.13 -13.11 -6.02
N ILE A 51 -0.55 -11.96 -6.34
CA ILE A 51 -1.03 -11.10 -7.42
C ILE A 51 -0.45 -11.54 -8.76
N GLU A 52 -1.32 -11.92 -9.69
CA GLU A 52 -0.96 -12.11 -11.08
C GLU A 52 -0.90 -10.75 -11.79
N VAL A 53 0.30 -10.31 -12.18
CA VAL A 53 0.51 -9.03 -12.86
C VAL A 53 0.36 -9.13 -14.38
N LEU A 54 0.69 -10.29 -14.94
CA LEU A 54 0.41 -10.64 -16.33
C LEU A 54 -0.09 -12.09 -16.42
N PRO A 55 -1.18 -12.33 -17.16
CA PRO A 55 -1.69 -13.68 -17.37
C PRO A 55 -0.74 -14.51 -18.26
N ALA A 56 -0.85 -15.83 -18.14
CA ALA A 56 -0.17 -16.74 -19.04
C ALA A 56 -0.62 -16.46 -20.48
N LYS A 57 0.33 -16.32 -21.41
CA LYS A 57 0.06 -15.96 -22.80
C LYS A 57 1.14 -16.54 -23.74
N ASP A 58 0.74 -17.00 -24.90
CA ASP A 58 1.64 -17.46 -25.98
C ASP A 58 2.68 -18.51 -25.51
N GLY A 59 2.24 -19.43 -24.63
CA GLY A 59 3.11 -20.48 -24.05
C GLY A 59 4.04 -20.01 -22.94
N GLN A 60 3.97 -18.73 -22.56
CA GLN A 60 4.68 -18.20 -21.41
C GLN A 60 3.81 -18.33 -20.14
N PRO A 61 4.39 -18.67 -18.97
CA PRO A 61 3.63 -18.72 -17.71
C PRO A 61 3.20 -17.31 -17.30
N ALA A 62 2.18 -17.26 -16.42
CA ALA A 62 1.79 -16.02 -15.74
C ALA A 62 2.98 -15.42 -14.98
N ILE A 63 3.03 -14.10 -14.89
CA ILE A 63 4.01 -13.38 -14.06
C ILE A 63 3.30 -12.93 -12.79
N MET A 64 3.83 -13.38 -11.66
CA MET A 64 3.37 -12.99 -10.34
C MET A 64 4.16 -11.78 -9.84
N ALA A 65 3.55 -10.96 -9.00
CA ALA A 65 4.26 -9.90 -8.29
C ALA A 65 5.32 -10.51 -7.35
N ASN A 66 6.24 -9.67 -6.87
CA ASN A 66 7.28 -10.07 -5.92
C ASN A 66 7.10 -9.24 -4.64
N GLY A 67 6.30 -9.77 -3.71
CA GLY A 67 5.97 -9.11 -2.46
C GLY A 67 7.20 -8.85 -1.58
N SER A 68 8.21 -9.72 -1.63
CA SER A 68 9.46 -9.50 -0.89
C SER A 68 10.30 -8.37 -1.48
N LEU A 69 10.37 -8.25 -2.80
CA LEU A 69 11.11 -7.17 -3.48
C LEU A 69 10.47 -5.81 -3.21
N SER A 70 9.13 -5.76 -3.20
CA SER A 70 8.38 -4.51 -3.05
C SER A 70 7.89 -4.24 -1.62
N LEU A 71 8.38 -4.98 -0.63
CA LEU A 71 7.87 -4.92 0.73
C LEU A 71 7.97 -3.52 1.34
N GLY A 72 9.14 -2.88 1.27
CA GLY A 72 9.37 -1.56 1.84
C GLY A 72 8.39 -0.52 1.28
N GLU A 73 8.26 -0.49 -0.04
CA GLU A 73 7.36 0.44 -0.72
C GLU A 73 5.87 0.16 -0.42
N ASN A 74 5.49 -1.12 -0.28
CA ASN A 74 4.12 -1.48 0.10
C ASN A 74 3.79 -1.07 1.54
N ILE A 75 4.75 -1.18 2.47
CA ILE A 75 4.63 -0.67 3.84
C ILE A 75 4.51 0.86 3.81
N ALA A 76 5.37 1.52 3.04
CA ALA A 76 5.38 2.97 2.94
C ALA A 76 4.08 3.53 2.35
N ASP A 77 3.56 2.92 1.30
CA ASP A 77 2.26 3.31 0.72
C ASP A 77 1.12 3.17 1.72
N GLN A 78 1.08 2.08 2.47
CA GLN A 78 0.05 1.84 3.47
C GLN A 78 0.11 2.86 4.60
N GLY A 79 1.29 3.09 5.19
CA GLY A 79 1.50 4.06 6.26
C GLY A 79 1.25 5.49 5.79
N GLY A 80 1.78 5.85 4.62
CA GLY A 80 1.59 7.17 4.01
C GLY A 80 0.13 7.50 3.73
N LEU A 81 -0.66 6.52 3.26
CA LEU A 81 -2.11 6.69 3.07
C LEU A 81 -2.84 6.95 4.38
N ARG A 82 -2.55 6.18 5.42
CA ARG A 82 -3.18 6.35 6.74
C ARG A 82 -2.85 7.69 7.37
N VAL A 83 -1.58 8.08 7.36
CA VAL A 83 -1.13 9.38 7.88
C VAL A 83 -1.78 10.52 7.11
N SER A 84 -1.79 10.46 5.78
CA SER A 84 -2.37 11.51 4.95
C SER A 84 -3.89 11.59 5.05
N HIS A 85 -4.60 10.46 5.18
CA HIS A 85 -6.04 10.45 5.42
C HIS A 85 -6.39 11.05 6.78
N THR A 86 -5.67 10.66 7.84
CA THR A 86 -5.82 11.23 9.17
C THR A 86 -5.59 12.75 9.15
N ALA A 87 -4.52 13.22 8.49
CA ALA A 87 -4.24 14.64 8.36
C ALA A 87 -5.33 15.37 7.55
N PHE A 88 -5.85 14.74 6.51
CA PHE A 88 -6.99 15.26 5.73
C PHE A 88 -8.23 15.42 6.61
N ARG A 89 -8.63 14.39 7.37
CA ARG A 89 -9.77 14.46 8.28
C ARG A 89 -9.58 15.55 9.36
N ASN A 90 -8.40 15.65 9.93
CA ASN A 90 -8.06 16.70 10.89
C ASN A 90 -8.21 18.10 10.29
N SER A 91 -7.86 18.30 9.02
CA SER A 91 -7.99 19.58 8.33
C SER A 91 -9.42 20.06 8.14
N LEU A 92 -10.38 19.13 8.18
CA LEU A 92 -11.82 19.45 8.10
C LEU A 92 -12.39 20.01 9.40
N ASN A 93 -11.64 19.98 10.51
CA ASN A 93 -12.01 20.52 11.82
C ASN A 93 -13.42 20.06 12.30
N GLY A 94 -13.76 18.79 12.05
CA GLY A 94 -15.06 18.21 12.39
C GLY A 94 -16.22 18.63 11.48
N THR A 95 -15.94 19.38 10.42
CA THR A 95 -16.95 19.74 9.42
C THR A 95 -16.95 18.72 8.29
N GLU A 96 -18.12 18.17 7.97
CA GLU A 96 -18.25 17.29 6.80
C GLU A 96 -18.63 18.14 5.57
N PRO A 97 -17.75 18.24 4.56
CA PRO A 97 -18.04 18.99 3.35
C PRO A 97 -19.20 18.36 2.56
N ALA A 98 -19.99 19.17 1.90
CA ALA A 98 -21.00 18.66 0.96
C ALA A 98 -20.34 17.80 -0.12
N PRO A 99 -20.99 16.71 -0.56
CA PRO A 99 -20.50 15.92 -1.67
C PRO A 99 -20.27 16.76 -2.93
N ILE A 100 -19.22 16.41 -3.69
CA ILE A 100 -18.94 17.01 -5.01
C ILE A 100 -19.06 15.90 -6.04
N ASP A 101 -19.81 16.10 -7.11
CA ASP A 101 -20.08 15.10 -8.15
C ASP A 101 -20.62 13.76 -7.59
N GLY A 102 -21.36 13.84 -6.48
CA GLY A 102 -21.92 12.66 -5.81
C GLY A 102 -20.95 11.92 -4.87
N PHE A 103 -19.70 12.36 -4.75
CA PHE A 103 -18.70 11.72 -3.90
C PHE A 103 -18.48 12.51 -2.59
N THR A 104 -18.42 11.77 -1.48
CA THR A 104 -18.05 12.32 -0.17
C THR A 104 -16.59 12.79 -0.16
N ALA A 105 -16.19 13.49 0.89
CA ALA A 105 -14.81 13.93 1.07
C ALA A 105 -13.82 12.75 1.10
N ASP A 106 -14.14 11.69 1.84
CA ASP A 106 -13.30 10.48 1.93
C ASP A 106 -13.23 9.73 0.60
N GLN A 107 -14.36 9.56 -0.08
CA GLN A 107 -14.36 8.93 -1.41
C GLN A 107 -13.46 9.70 -2.39
N ARG A 108 -13.53 11.03 -2.39
CA ARG A 108 -12.67 11.87 -3.24
C ARG A 108 -11.19 11.75 -2.87
N PHE A 109 -10.87 11.59 -1.58
CA PHE A 109 -9.50 11.36 -1.14
C PHE A 109 -8.92 10.09 -1.78
N TYR A 110 -9.63 8.96 -1.70
CA TYR A 110 -9.17 7.69 -2.29
C TYR A 110 -9.17 7.71 -3.82
N LEU A 111 -10.16 8.35 -4.45
CA LEU A 111 -10.19 8.52 -5.90
C LEU A 111 -9.02 9.39 -6.39
N ALA A 112 -8.68 10.45 -5.66
CA ALA A 112 -7.52 11.29 -5.95
C ALA A 112 -6.20 10.51 -5.82
N TYR A 113 -6.07 9.66 -4.80
CA TYR A 113 -4.92 8.75 -4.67
C TYR A 113 -4.83 7.80 -5.87
N ALA A 114 -5.95 7.18 -6.26
CA ALA A 114 -5.97 6.27 -7.40
C ALA A 114 -5.53 6.94 -8.71
N THR A 115 -5.85 8.21 -8.91
CA THR A 115 -5.44 8.95 -10.12
C THR A 115 -3.94 9.20 -10.20
N LEU A 116 -3.21 9.24 -9.08
CA LEU A 116 -1.75 9.40 -9.07
C LEU A 116 -1.04 8.21 -9.75
N TRP A 117 -1.64 7.04 -9.67
CA TRP A 117 -1.07 5.79 -10.17
C TRP A 117 -1.73 5.29 -11.46
N ALA A 118 -2.64 6.09 -12.03
CA ALA A 118 -3.28 5.77 -13.30
C ALA A 118 -2.25 5.81 -14.43
N GLN A 119 -1.94 4.63 -15.00
CA GLN A 119 -0.93 4.50 -16.06
C GLN A 119 -1.25 3.30 -16.96
N ASN A 120 -0.80 3.39 -18.21
CA ASN A 120 -0.81 2.29 -19.16
C ASN A 120 0.63 1.83 -19.40
N ILE A 121 0.92 0.57 -19.12
CA ILE A 121 2.25 -0.02 -19.25
C ILE A 121 2.13 -1.20 -20.23
N ARG A 122 3.12 -1.36 -21.11
CA ARG A 122 3.20 -2.51 -22.02
C ARG A 122 3.63 -3.77 -21.27
N ASP A 123 3.22 -4.94 -21.77
CA ASP A 123 3.49 -6.23 -21.11
C ASP A 123 5.00 -6.47 -20.87
N GLU A 124 5.86 -6.08 -21.82
CA GLU A 124 7.32 -6.25 -21.68
C GLU A 124 7.87 -5.40 -20.53
N GLU A 125 7.34 -4.19 -20.35
CA GLU A 125 7.76 -3.30 -19.28
C GLU A 125 7.19 -3.75 -17.94
N ILE A 126 5.95 -4.25 -17.87
CA ILE A 126 5.40 -4.90 -16.68
C ILE A 126 6.31 -6.05 -16.24
N ALA A 127 6.69 -6.94 -17.18
CA ALA A 127 7.57 -8.06 -16.90
C ALA A 127 8.97 -7.63 -16.40
N ARG A 128 9.50 -6.51 -16.93
CA ARG A 128 10.78 -5.95 -16.51
C ARG A 128 10.69 -5.33 -15.10
N LEU A 129 9.72 -4.46 -14.88
CA LEU A 129 9.53 -3.78 -13.60
C LEU A 129 9.28 -4.78 -12.47
N THR A 130 8.42 -5.77 -12.66
CA THR A 130 8.14 -6.80 -11.65
C THR A 130 9.40 -7.54 -11.16
N LYS A 131 10.45 -7.61 -11.98
CA LYS A 131 11.70 -8.29 -11.62
C LYS A 131 12.76 -7.37 -11.02
N LEU A 132 12.74 -6.08 -11.34
CA LEU A 132 13.86 -5.17 -11.07
C LEU A 132 13.50 -3.97 -10.22
N ASP A 133 12.23 -3.57 -10.19
CA ASP A 133 11.78 -2.39 -9.46
C ASP A 133 11.30 -2.80 -8.06
N VAL A 134 11.73 -2.05 -7.07
CA VAL A 134 11.29 -2.21 -5.67
C VAL A 134 9.86 -1.72 -5.45
N HIS A 135 9.28 -1.00 -6.42
CA HIS A 135 7.92 -0.53 -6.35
C HIS A 135 6.95 -1.54 -6.99
N SER A 136 5.83 -1.74 -6.36
CA SER A 136 4.69 -2.41 -6.98
C SER A 136 4.16 -1.58 -8.16
N LEU A 137 3.61 -2.25 -9.18
CA LEU A 137 2.95 -1.55 -10.30
C LEU A 137 1.80 -0.67 -9.80
N GLY A 138 1.57 0.47 -10.45
CA GLY A 138 0.61 1.48 -10.01
C GLY A 138 -0.78 0.92 -9.67
N LYS A 139 -1.32 0.01 -10.50
CA LYS A 139 -2.59 -0.70 -10.20
C LYS A 139 -2.58 -1.34 -8.80
N TRP A 140 -1.47 -1.92 -8.39
CA TRP A 140 -1.37 -2.68 -7.14
C TRP A 140 -0.95 -1.81 -5.96
N ARG A 141 -0.22 -0.71 -6.19
CA ARG A 141 -0.05 0.35 -5.18
C ARG A 141 -1.40 0.90 -4.71
N VAL A 142 -2.40 0.93 -5.58
CA VAL A 142 -3.77 1.30 -5.23
C VAL A 142 -4.54 0.10 -4.69
N ASN A 143 -4.81 -0.89 -5.54
CA ASN A 143 -5.82 -1.90 -5.24
C ASN A 143 -5.40 -2.83 -4.10
N ALA A 144 -4.14 -3.27 -4.05
CA ALA A 144 -3.67 -4.16 -2.99
C ALA A 144 -3.49 -3.43 -1.65
N THR A 145 -3.03 -2.17 -1.69
CA THR A 145 -2.87 -1.37 -0.47
C THR A 145 -4.21 -1.04 0.17
N LEU A 146 -5.18 -0.55 -0.62
CA LEU A 146 -6.49 -0.14 -0.11
C LEU A 146 -7.29 -1.29 0.51
N ARG A 147 -7.09 -2.53 0.05
CA ARG A 147 -7.76 -3.73 0.61
C ARG A 147 -7.43 -4.00 2.08
N ASN A 148 -6.39 -3.39 2.61
CA ASN A 148 -5.99 -3.51 4.02
C ASN A 148 -6.55 -2.39 4.91
N LEU A 149 -7.15 -1.33 4.36
CA LEU A 149 -7.50 -0.12 5.09
C LEU A 149 -8.99 -0.06 5.41
N GLN A 150 -9.35 -0.12 6.70
CA GLN A 150 -10.74 -0.04 7.15
C GLN A 150 -11.42 1.26 6.69
N ASP A 151 -10.74 2.40 6.79
CA ASP A 151 -11.30 3.70 6.37
C ASP A 151 -11.73 3.72 4.90
N PHE A 152 -11.07 2.92 4.03
CA PHE A 152 -11.49 2.76 2.64
C PHE A 152 -12.82 2.01 2.54
N TYR A 153 -12.99 0.93 3.30
CA TYR A 153 -14.26 0.20 3.34
C TYR A 153 -15.40 1.07 3.84
N ASP A 154 -15.14 1.85 4.88
CA ASP A 154 -16.14 2.75 5.47
C ASP A 154 -16.54 3.84 4.47
N ALA A 155 -15.57 4.43 3.76
CA ALA A 155 -15.82 5.48 2.76
C ALA A 155 -16.74 5.01 1.62
N PHE A 156 -16.63 3.76 1.20
CA PHE A 156 -17.41 3.19 0.09
C PHE A 156 -18.53 2.25 0.55
N SER A 157 -18.72 2.06 1.86
CA SER A 157 -19.69 1.11 2.43
C SER A 157 -19.54 -0.29 1.83
N MET A 158 -18.29 -0.71 1.67
CA MET A 158 -17.95 -1.93 0.92
C MET A 158 -18.09 -3.15 1.82
N THR A 159 -18.87 -4.12 1.37
CA THR A 159 -19.12 -5.39 2.06
C THR A 159 -18.79 -6.62 1.21
N ASP A 160 -18.54 -6.43 -0.08
CA ASP A 160 -18.20 -7.49 -1.04
C ASP A 160 -17.48 -6.92 -2.27
N GLY A 161 -17.20 -7.77 -3.26
CA GLY A 161 -16.61 -7.38 -4.55
C GLY A 161 -15.10 -7.67 -4.64
N GLU A 162 -14.50 -7.36 -5.79
CA GLU A 162 -13.09 -7.67 -6.10
C GLU A 162 -12.09 -6.99 -5.16
N MET A 163 -12.45 -5.83 -4.65
CA MET A 163 -11.62 -5.06 -3.72
C MET A 163 -11.84 -5.49 -2.25
N PHE A 164 -12.85 -6.33 -1.99
CA PHE A 164 -13.14 -6.77 -0.64
C PHE A 164 -12.11 -7.82 -0.16
N MET A 165 -11.66 -7.66 1.07
CA MET A 165 -10.83 -8.62 1.82
C MET A 165 -11.43 -8.76 3.22
N PRO A 166 -11.68 -9.99 3.70
CA PRO A 166 -12.15 -10.21 5.07
C PRO A 166 -11.23 -9.55 6.11
N GLU A 167 -11.79 -9.05 7.19
CA GLU A 167 -11.04 -8.29 8.20
C GLU A 167 -9.87 -9.11 8.78
N GLU A 168 -10.08 -10.40 9.00
CA GLU A 168 -9.08 -11.34 9.52
C GLU A 168 -7.89 -11.59 8.57
N GLU A 169 -8.04 -11.26 7.28
CA GLU A 169 -6.99 -11.38 6.28
C GLU A 169 -6.23 -10.05 6.07
N ARG A 170 -6.77 -8.95 6.60
CA ARG A 170 -6.15 -7.63 6.45
C ARG A 170 -4.96 -7.48 7.38
N VAL A 171 -3.98 -6.75 6.91
CA VAL A 171 -2.81 -6.40 7.74
C VAL A 171 -2.52 -4.92 7.64
N VAL A 172 -2.32 -4.30 8.79
CA VAL A 172 -1.87 -2.91 8.91
C VAL A 172 -0.57 -2.92 9.70
N ILE A 173 0.48 -2.38 9.08
CA ILE A 173 1.81 -2.32 9.69
C ILE A 173 1.85 -1.15 10.69
N TRP A 174 1.50 0.05 10.24
CA TRP A 174 1.50 1.30 11.02
C TRP A 174 0.12 1.91 11.17
#